data_6437c6768ee39b797ac733f6015ad6c1
#
_entry.id   6437c6768ee39b797ac733f6015ad6c1
#
_cell.length_a   1.000
_cell.length_b   1.000
_cell.length_c   1.000
_cell.angle_alpha   90.00
_cell.angle_beta   90.00
_cell.angle_gamma   90.00
#
_symmetry.space_group_name_H-M   'P 1'
#
loop_
_entity.id
_entity.type
_entity.pdbx_description
1 polymer ?
#
loop_
_entity_poly.entity_id
_entity_poly.type
_entity_poly.pdbx_seq_one_letter_code
_entity_poly.pdbx_strand_id
1 'polypeptide(L)'
;VDVSAGFDAQGMKLQEVIDRINGQGGMAIIAHPYWSAITSAELAGAQGYAGFEIFNNVCNNIKGKGYSTVHFDEVLQSGKRILGFASDDTHCEKDLFGGCVMVKARSLEKECIMDSLRKGLFYSSTGMSISGLEVKEGKVTISCQASESVNFVGYGFTGNLVCAEAGATLTRA
;
A
#
# COMPACT_ATOMS: atom_id res chain seq x y z
N VAL A 1 9.30 -8.42 4.22
CA VAL A 1 10.38 -7.63 4.82
C VAL A 1 10.73 -8.12 6.23
N ASP A 2 11.91 -7.77 6.76
CA ASP A 2 12.38 -8.09 8.12
C ASP A 2 12.44 -9.61 8.43
N VAL A 3 12.86 -10.42 7.47
CA VAL A 3 13.12 -11.85 7.67
C VAL A 3 14.56 -12.08 8.13
N SER A 4 14.77 -13.10 8.94
CA SER A 4 16.10 -13.47 9.44
C SER A 4 16.94 -14.23 8.41
N ALA A 5 16.29 -14.95 7.49
CA ALA A 5 16.94 -15.69 6.40
C ALA A 5 16.05 -15.75 5.16
N GLY A 6 16.69 -15.67 4.00
CA GLY A 6 16.02 -15.97 2.74
C GLY A 6 15.67 -17.47 2.63
N PHE A 7 14.69 -17.78 1.78
CA PHE A 7 14.33 -19.18 1.48
C PHE A 7 13.84 -19.29 0.02
N ASP A 8 13.97 -20.47 -0.52
CA ASP A 8 13.37 -20.76 -1.83
C ASP A 8 11.87 -21.01 -1.66
N ALA A 9 11.07 -20.26 -2.42
CA ALA A 9 9.61 -20.32 -2.42
C ALA A 9 9.06 -21.09 -3.64
N GLN A 10 9.93 -21.69 -4.46
CA GLN A 10 9.51 -22.40 -5.66
C GLN A 10 8.55 -23.55 -5.31
N GLY A 11 7.38 -23.56 -5.92
CA GLY A 11 6.34 -24.57 -5.69
C GLY A 11 5.51 -24.39 -4.42
N MET A 12 5.82 -23.41 -3.59
CA MET A 12 5.03 -23.10 -2.40
C MET A 12 3.73 -22.36 -2.75
N LYS A 13 2.67 -22.64 -2.01
CA LYS A 13 1.43 -21.85 -2.08
C LYS A 13 1.60 -20.50 -1.38
N LEU A 14 0.79 -19.52 -1.77
CA LEU A 14 0.82 -18.18 -1.18
C LEU A 14 0.78 -18.21 0.36
N GLN A 15 -0.13 -19.00 0.94
CA GLN A 15 -0.24 -19.10 2.41
C GLN A 15 1.02 -19.66 3.07
N GLU A 16 1.65 -20.67 2.47
CA GLU A 16 2.87 -21.27 2.99
C GLU A 16 4.04 -20.28 3.01
N VAL A 17 4.12 -19.41 2.00
CA VAL A 17 5.13 -18.34 1.94
C VAL A 17 4.86 -17.29 3.04
N ILE A 18 3.61 -16.89 3.21
CA ILE A 18 3.20 -15.94 4.27
C ILE A 18 3.54 -16.51 5.65
N ASP A 19 3.17 -17.76 5.92
CA ASP A 19 3.41 -18.41 7.21
C ASP A 19 4.92 -18.53 7.51
N ARG A 20 5.72 -18.82 6.49
CA ARG A 20 7.17 -18.92 6.63
C ARG A 20 7.84 -17.56 6.91
N ILE A 21 7.35 -16.48 6.29
CA ILE A 21 7.81 -15.12 6.58
C ILE A 21 7.47 -14.75 8.03
N ASN A 22 6.22 -14.97 8.43
CA ASN A 22 5.74 -14.66 9.78
C ASN A 22 6.43 -15.50 10.84
N GLY A 23 6.71 -16.77 10.57
CA GLY A 23 7.46 -17.67 11.46
C GLY A 23 8.88 -17.19 11.77
N GLN A 24 9.45 -16.31 10.96
CA GLN A 24 10.73 -15.66 11.19
C GLN A 24 10.60 -14.30 11.90
N GLY A 25 9.39 -13.89 12.31
CA GLY A 25 9.12 -12.55 12.84
C GLY A 25 9.04 -11.46 11.75
N GLY A 26 9.08 -11.87 10.49
CA GLY A 26 8.99 -10.98 9.34
C GLY A 26 7.59 -10.39 9.14
N MET A 27 7.47 -9.48 8.21
CA MET A 27 6.22 -8.87 7.78
C MET A 27 5.98 -9.24 6.31
N ALA A 28 4.97 -10.07 6.04
CA ALA A 28 4.61 -10.49 4.70
C ALA A 28 3.86 -9.37 3.96
N ILE A 29 4.39 -8.95 2.82
CA ILE A 29 3.76 -8.01 1.89
C ILE A 29 3.71 -8.71 0.53
N ILE A 30 2.51 -8.80 -0.07
CA ILE A 30 2.33 -9.47 -1.36
C ILE A 30 2.70 -8.48 -2.48
N ALA A 31 3.64 -8.87 -3.33
CA ALA A 31 4.09 -8.04 -4.44
C ALA A 31 3.07 -8.07 -5.59
N HIS A 32 2.87 -6.94 -6.24
CA HIS A 32 2.19 -6.69 -7.51
C HIS A 32 1.05 -7.68 -7.90
N PRO A 33 -0.05 -7.78 -7.12
CA PRO A 33 -1.08 -8.80 -7.36
C PRO A 33 -1.67 -8.80 -8.77
N TYR A 34 -1.91 -7.61 -9.34
CA TYR A 34 -2.44 -7.51 -10.70
C TYR A 34 -1.48 -8.06 -11.77
N TRP A 35 -0.17 -7.79 -11.64
CA TRP A 35 0.85 -8.38 -12.52
C TRP A 35 0.89 -9.90 -12.39
N SER A 36 0.88 -10.41 -11.15
CA SER A 36 0.97 -11.84 -10.82
C SER A 36 -0.32 -12.61 -11.07
N ALA A 37 -1.39 -11.94 -11.51
CA ALA A 37 -2.72 -12.51 -11.71
C ALA A 37 -3.29 -13.18 -10.43
N ILE A 38 -2.93 -12.67 -9.25
CA ILE A 38 -3.52 -13.07 -7.97
C ILE A 38 -4.87 -12.37 -7.86
N THR A 39 -5.92 -13.14 -7.69
CA THR A 39 -7.28 -12.61 -7.61
C THR A 39 -7.60 -11.98 -6.24
N SER A 40 -8.57 -11.07 -6.19
CA SER A 40 -9.06 -10.51 -4.93
C SER A 40 -9.60 -11.59 -3.97
N ALA A 41 -10.17 -12.67 -4.52
CA ALA A 41 -10.64 -13.80 -3.72
C ALA A 41 -9.48 -14.56 -3.04
N GLU A 42 -8.37 -14.77 -3.74
CA GLU A 42 -7.17 -15.39 -3.15
C GLU A 42 -6.56 -14.48 -2.09
N LEU A 43 -6.49 -13.17 -2.35
CA LEU A 43 -6.03 -12.18 -1.37
C LEU A 43 -6.94 -12.13 -0.14
N ALA A 44 -8.25 -12.13 -0.33
CA ALA A 44 -9.21 -12.15 0.76
C ALA A 44 -9.15 -13.45 1.58
N GLY A 45 -8.86 -14.59 0.93
CA GLY A 45 -8.72 -15.90 1.58
C GLY A 45 -7.42 -16.07 2.36
N ALA A 46 -6.30 -15.51 1.89
CA ALA A 46 -5.01 -15.63 2.55
C ALA A 46 -4.99 -14.91 3.91
N GLN A 47 -4.23 -15.43 4.88
CA GLN A 47 -4.18 -14.92 6.25
C GLN A 47 -2.77 -14.48 6.64
N GLY A 48 -2.65 -13.52 7.57
CA GLY A 48 -1.39 -13.16 8.20
C GLY A 48 -0.46 -12.26 7.37
N TYR A 49 -0.83 -11.84 6.16
CA TYR A 49 -0.07 -10.82 5.46
C TYR A 49 -0.50 -9.41 5.92
N ALA A 50 0.44 -8.47 5.93
CA ALA A 50 0.19 -7.10 6.37
C ALA A 50 -0.54 -6.26 5.31
N GLY A 51 -0.32 -6.57 4.05
CA GLY A 51 -0.89 -5.86 2.92
C GLY A 51 -0.24 -6.27 1.60
N PHE A 52 -0.47 -5.50 0.56
CA PHE A 52 0.12 -5.74 -0.75
C PHE A 52 0.42 -4.45 -1.51
N GLU A 53 1.16 -4.57 -2.58
CA GLU A 53 1.45 -3.45 -3.47
C GLU A 53 0.18 -3.03 -4.21
N ILE A 54 -0.31 -1.83 -3.88
CA ILE A 54 -1.39 -1.16 -4.63
C ILE A 54 -0.84 -0.43 -5.85
N PHE A 55 0.46 -0.16 -5.85
CA PHE A 55 1.21 0.36 -6.99
C PHE A 55 2.62 -0.24 -7.04
N ASN A 56 3.03 -0.65 -8.25
CA ASN A 56 4.37 -1.11 -8.57
C ASN A 56 4.84 -0.44 -9.87
N ASN A 57 5.94 0.32 -9.78
CA ASN A 57 6.41 1.15 -10.89
C ASN A 57 6.87 0.33 -12.11
N VAL A 58 7.66 -0.70 -11.89
CA VAL A 58 8.17 -1.54 -12.99
C VAL A 58 7.03 -2.26 -13.70
N CYS A 59 6.11 -2.87 -12.97
CA CYS A 59 4.94 -3.53 -13.54
C CYS A 59 4.06 -2.58 -14.35
N ASN A 60 3.95 -1.32 -13.90
CA ASN A 60 3.23 -0.27 -14.61
C ASN A 60 3.92 0.09 -15.94
N ASN A 61 5.23 0.33 -15.89
CA ASN A 61 6.00 0.79 -17.05
C ASN A 61 6.16 -0.28 -18.13
N ILE A 62 6.24 -1.56 -17.74
CA ILE A 62 6.45 -2.66 -18.69
C ILE A 62 5.14 -3.12 -19.35
N LYS A 63 4.04 -3.24 -18.60
CA LYS A 63 2.79 -3.87 -19.09
C LYS A 63 1.52 -3.10 -18.71
N GLY A 64 1.62 -1.94 -18.06
CA GLY A 64 0.44 -1.21 -17.56
C GLY A 64 -0.30 -1.93 -16.42
N LYS A 65 0.35 -2.89 -15.74
CA LYS A 65 -0.24 -3.68 -14.65
C LYS A 65 0.29 -3.29 -13.27
N GLY A 66 0.64 -2.01 -13.08
CA GLY A 66 1.17 -1.52 -11.81
C GLY A 66 0.12 -1.26 -10.75
N TYR A 67 -1.12 -0.98 -11.11
CA TYR A 67 -2.17 -0.59 -10.17
C TYR A 67 -3.02 -1.78 -9.74
N SER A 68 -3.00 -2.10 -8.44
CA SER A 68 -3.85 -3.11 -7.79
C SER A 68 -4.92 -2.46 -6.90
N THR A 69 -5.35 -1.25 -7.22
CA THR A 69 -6.32 -0.47 -6.42
C THR A 69 -7.70 -1.12 -6.36
N VAL A 70 -8.15 -1.75 -7.44
CA VAL A 70 -9.41 -2.50 -7.45
C VAL A 70 -9.33 -3.71 -6.51
N HIS A 71 -8.23 -4.47 -6.56
CA HIS A 71 -7.99 -5.58 -5.62
C HIS A 71 -8.02 -5.10 -4.17
N PHE A 72 -7.43 -3.92 -3.90
CA PHE A 72 -7.38 -3.34 -2.57
C PHE A 72 -8.78 -3.00 -2.05
N ASP A 73 -9.58 -2.33 -2.88
CA ASP A 73 -10.97 -1.98 -2.54
C ASP A 73 -11.80 -3.24 -2.27
N GLU A 74 -11.76 -4.24 -3.15
CA GLU A 74 -12.51 -5.50 -2.99
C GLU A 74 -12.09 -6.28 -1.73
N VAL A 75 -10.80 -6.32 -1.40
CA VAL A 75 -10.32 -6.96 -0.16
C VAL A 75 -10.78 -6.19 1.08
N LEU A 76 -10.77 -4.86 1.06
CA LEU A 76 -11.33 -4.05 2.15
C LEU A 76 -12.83 -4.27 2.29
N GLN A 77 -13.58 -4.38 1.18
CA GLN A 77 -15.01 -4.68 1.19
C GLN A 77 -15.33 -6.07 1.78
N SER A 78 -14.41 -7.03 1.71
CA SER A 78 -14.55 -8.32 2.40
C SER A 78 -14.44 -8.22 3.93
N GLY A 79 -14.19 -7.02 4.47
CA GLY A 79 -14.02 -6.77 5.91
C GLY A 79 -12.58 -6.94 6.40
N LYS A 80 -11.63 -7.27 5.51
CA LYS A 80 -10.23 -7.47 5.87
C LYS A 80 -9.53 -6.12 6.07
N ARG A 81 -8.74 -6.02 7.13
CA ARG A 81 -7.89 -4.84 7.37
C ARG A 81 -6.48 -5.12 6.88
N ILE A 82 -6.07 -4.44 5.83
CA ILE A 82 -4.76 -4.57 5.19
C ILE A 82 -4.18 -3.19 4.86
N LEU A 83 -2.88 -3.17 4.61
CA LEU A 83 -2.14 -1.96 4.23
C LEU A 83 -1.85 -1.97 2.73
N GLY A 84 -1.87 -0.79 2.11
CA GLY A 84 -1.51 -0.62 0.71
C GLY A 84 -0.11 -0.02 0.58
N PHE A 85 0.75 -0.69 -0.18
CA PHE A 85 2.13 -0.29 -0.40
C PHE A 85 2.33 0.21 -1.82
N ALA A 86 3.25 1.17 -2.01
CA ALA A 86 3.80 1.51 -3.32
C ALA A 86 5.28 1.18 -3.34
N SER A 87 5.78 0.68 -4.46
CA SER A 87 7.19 0.35 -4.64
C SER A 87 7.67 0.66 -6.06
N ASP A 88 8.97 0.87 -6.18
CA ASP A 88 9.65 0.95 -7.47
C ASP A 88 9.81 -0.43 -8.12
N ASP A 89 10.05 -1.47 -7.34
CA ASP A 89 10.46 -2.80 -7.81
C ASP A 89 11.73 -2.72 -8.67
N THR A 90 12.72 -1.97 -8.18
CA THR A 90 13.90 -1.53 -8.92
C THR A 90 14.78 -2.69 -9.39
N HIS A 91 15.00 -2.80 -10.69
CA HIS A 91 15.94 -3.73 -11.33
C HIS A 91 17.12 -2.99 -12.01
N CYS A 92 16.92 -1.70 -12.30
CA CYS A 92 17.94 -0.82 -12.86
C CYS A 92 17.65 0.64 -12.51
N GLU A 93 18.61 1.52 -12.74
CA GLU A 93 18.55 2.94 -12.33
C GLU A 93 17.31 3.69 -12.82
N LYS A 94 16.84 3.40 -14.05
CA LYS A 94 15.63 4.05 -14.61
C LYS A 94 14.32 3.68 -13.91
N ASP A 95 14.34 2.66 -13.06
CA ASP A 95 13.14 2.20 -12.33
C ASP A 95 12.93 2.98 -11.03
N LEU A 96 13.92 3.79 -10.61
CA LEU A 96 13.90 4.53 -9.36
C LEU A 96 12.89 5.69 -9.35
N PHE A 97 12.37 5.99 -8.17
CA PHE A 97 11.55 7.17 -7.86
C PHE A 97 10.16 7.21 -8.49
N GLY A 98 9.62 6.08 -8.94
CA GLY A 98 8.26 5.97 -9.46
C GLY A 98 7.22 5.63 -8.40
N GLY A 99 7.62 4.93 -7.32
CA GLY A 99 6.73 4.55 -6.24
C GLY A 99 7.45 4.32 -4.91
N CYS A 100 6.89 4.83 -3.83
CA CYS A 100 7.47 4.69 -2.49
C CYS A 100 6.42 4.70 -1.38
N VAL A 101 6.84 4.35 -0.17
CA VAL A 101 6.09 4.62 1.05
C VAL A 101 6.74 5.74 1.84
N MET A 102 5.94 6.70 2.29
CA MET A 102 6.37 7.81 3.15
C MET A 102 6.06 7.46 4.60
N VAL A 103 7.09 7.07 5.36
CA VAL A 103 6.94 6.51 6.70
C VAL A 103 7.10 7.58 7.77
N LYS A 104 6.15 7.66 8.69
CA LYS A 104 6.24 8.49 9.89
C LYS A 104 6.95 7.71 11.00
N ALA A 105 8.26 7.81 11.08
CA ALA A 105 9.09 7.15 12.09
C ALA A 105 9.76 8.18 13.02
N ARG A 106 10.13 7.74 14.24
CA ARG A 106 10.83 8.58 15.23
C ARG A 106 12.30 8.80 14.87
N SER A 107 12.90 7.83 14.19
CA SER A 107 14.29 7.86 13.72
C SER A 107 14.42 6.96 12.49
N LEU A 108 15.61 6.97 11.85
CA LEU A 108 15.94 6.09 10.74
C LEU A 108 16.40 4.69 11.18
N GLU A 109 16.35 4.41 12.49
CA GLU A 109 16.63 3.07 13.00
C GLU A 109 15.62 2.06 12.48
N LYS A 110 16.10 0.86 12.12
CA LYS A 110 15.30 -0.22 11.54
C LYS A 110 14.04 -0.51 12.37
N GLU A 111 14.20 -0.63 13.68
CA GLU A 111 13.12 -0.95 14.62
C GLU A 111 12.02 0.13 14.61
N CYS A 112 12.40 1.40 14.53
CA CYS A 112 11.46 2.52 14.45
C CYS A 112 10.68 2.53 13.14
N ILE A 113 11.35 2.24 12.03
CA ILE A 113 10.72 2.14 10.71
C ILE A 113 9.77 0.95 10.67
N MET A 114 10.22 -0.23 11.12
CA MET A 114 9.39 -1.44 11.12
C MET A 114 8.17 -1.33 12.04
N ASP A 115 8.31 -0.71 13.21
CA ASP A 115 7.19 -0.42 14.12
C ASP A 115 6.15 0.46 13.43
N SER A 116 6.59 1.50 12.73
CA SER A 116 5.72 2.40 11.99
C SER A 116 5.00 1.70 10.83
N LEU A 117 5.71 0.85 10.08
CA LEU A 117 5.12 0.07 8.98
C LEU A 117 4.04 -0.90 9.52
N ARG A 118 4.33 -1.64 10.60
CA ARG A 118 3.37 -2.56 11.22
C ARG A 118 2.11 -1.85 11.75
N LYS A 119 2.25 -0.60 12.19
CA LYS A 119 1.14 0.24 12.66
C LYS A 119 0.39 0.97 11.56
N GLY A 120 0.84 0.89 10.32
CA GLY A 120 0.26 1.64 9.20
C GLY A 120 0.52 3.15 9.28
N LEU A 121 1.58 3.58 9.95
CA LEU A 121 1.96 4.99 10.07
C LEU A 121 2.77 5.42 8.84
N PHE A 122 2.18 5.27 7.68
CA PHE A 122 2.76 5.66 6.39
C PHE A 122 1.64 5.92 5.37
N TYR A 123 2.00 6.50 4.25
CA TYR A 123 1.17 6.53 3.04
C TYR A 123 2.00 6.15 1.83
N SER A 124 1.34 5.59 0.82
CA SER A 124 1.94 5.24 -0.47
C SER A 124 1.89 6.42 -1.42
N SER A 125 2.95 6.65 -2.17
CA SER A 125 3.09 7.80 -3.06
C SER A 125 3.75 7.43 -4.38
N THR A 126 3.31 8.08 -5.44
CA THR A 126 3.96 8.11 -6.75
C THR A 126 4.57 9.49 -7.04
N GLY A 127 4.99 10.21 -5.99
CA GLY A 127 5.64 11.51 -6.06
C GLY A 127 4.93 12.62 -5.29
N MET A 128 3.64 12.47 -4.96
CA MET A 128 2.90 13.47 -4.18
C MET A 128 3.24 13.35 -2.69
N SER A 129 3.35 14.49 -1.99
CA SER A 129 3.47 14.53 -0.54
C SER A 129 2.19 14.98 0.15
N ILE A 130 1.84 14.26 1.23
CA ILE A 130 0.77 14.62 2.16
C ILE A 130 1.43 15.29 3.37
N SER A 131 1.04 16.55 3.65
CA SER A 131 1.57 17.33 4.79
C SER A 131 0.71 17.20 6.05
N GLY A 132 -0.55 16.79 5.92
CA GLY A 132 -1.47 16.59 7.05
C GLY A 132 -2.60 15.63 6.72
N LEU A 133 -2.93 14.79 7.70
CA LEU A 133 -4.14 13.96 7.71
C LEU A 133 -4.74 14.01 9.10
N GLU A 134 -5.97 14.46 9.19
CA GLU A 134 -6.74 14.50 10.42
C GLU A 134 -8.06 13.76 10.27
N VAL A 135 -8.40 12.95 11.25
CA VAL A 135 -9.73 12.32 11.37
C VAL A 135 -10.33 12.77 12.69
N LYS A 136 -11.36 13.62 12.64
CA LYS A 136 -11.99 14.18 13.81
C LYS A 136 -13.49 14.33 13.59
N GLU A 137 -14.29 13.91 14.59
CA GLU A 137 -15.76 14.07 14.59
C GLU A 137 -16.42 13.54 13.30
N GLY A 138 -15.96 12.39 12.79
CA GLY A 138 -16.46 11.79 11.54
C GLY A 138 -16.00 12.49 10.26
N LYS A 139 -15.13 13.49 10.35
CA LYS A 139 -14.56 14.20 9.20
C LYS A 139 -13.13 13.76 8.94
N VAL A 140 -12.78 13.62 7.67
CA VAL A 140 -11.40 13.38 7.21
C VAL A 140 -10.92 14.66 6.52
N THR A 141 -9.80 15.18 7.00
CA THR A 141 -9.14 16.36 6.41
C THR A 141 -7.77 15.98 5.90
N ILE A 142 -7.49 16.28 4.63
CA ILE A 142 -6.20 16.03 3.98
C ILE A 142 -5.60 17.37 3.55
N SER A 143 -4.33 17.56 3.90
CA SER A 143 -3.50 18.65 3.39
C SER A 143 -2.37 18.07 2.55
N CYS A 144 -2.30 18.42 1.29
CA CYS A 144 -1.32 17.88 0.34
C CYS A 144 -0.78 18.97 -0.59
N GLN A 145 0.21 18.64 -1.39
CA GLN A 145 0.64 19.48 -2.51
C GLN A 145 -0.51 19.68 -3.51
N ALA A 146 -0.31 20.62 -4.44
CA ALA A 146 -1.24 20.88 -5.52
C ALA A 146 -1.69 19.55 -6.19
N SER A 147 -2.99 19.34 -6.21
CA SER A 147 -3.63 18.17 -6.81
C SER A 147 -4.86 18.62 -7.58
N GLU A 148 -5.12 18.00 -8.72
CA GLU A 148 -6.34 18.28 -9.48
C GLU A 148 -7.58 17.80 -8.73
N SER A 149 -7.44 16.70 -7.96
CA SER A 149 -8.55 16.11 -7.22
C SER A 149 -8.08 15.22 -6.08
N VAL A 150 -8.97 15.01 -5.10
CA VAL A 150 -8.84 13.99 -4.06
C VAL A 150 -10.10 13.13 -4.08
N ASN A 151 -9.93 11.82 -4.20
CA ASN A 151 -11.01 10.86 -4.13
C ASN A 151 -11.08 10.23 -2.74
N PHE A 152 -12.22 10.39 -2.07
CA PHE A 152 -12.58 9.63 -0.88
C PHE A 152 -13.37 8.40 -1.31
N VAL A 153 -12.75 7.24 -1.28
CA VAL A 153 -13.36 5.97 -1.68
C VAL A 153 -13.95 5.30 -0.45
N GLY A 154 -15.24 4.95 -0.51
CA GLY A 154 -15.95 4.26 0.56
C GLY A 154 -16.43 2.87 0.10
N TYR A 155 -17.22 2.22 0.96
CA TYR A 155 -17.76 0.89 0.68
C TYR A 155 -18.72 0.90 -0.52
N GLY A 156 -18.59 -0.08 -1.41
CA GLY A 156 -19.43 -0.25 -2.59
C GLY A 156 -19.33 0.96 -3.53
N PHE A 157 -20.47 1.57 -3.85
CA PHE A 157 -20.54 2.77 -4.70
C PHE A 157 -20.46 4.09 -3.91
N THR A 158 -20.19 4.02 -2.62
CA THR A 158 -20.03 5.22 -1.80
C THR A 158 -18.66 5.83 -2.01
N GLY A 159 -18.59 7.13 -2.03
CA GLY A 159 -17.33 7.84 -2.22
C GLY A 159 -17.60 9.30 -2.54
N ASN A 160 -16.57 10.08 -2.69
CA ASN A 160 -16.67 11.47 -3.08
C ASN A 160 -15.40 11.92 -3.79
N LEU A 161 -15.55 12.58 -4.92
CA LEU A 161 -14.51 13.33 -5.60
C LEU A 161 -14.57 14.77 -5.12
N VAL A 162 -13.49 15.28 -4.60
CA VAL A 162 -13.34 16.69 -4.25
C VAL A 162 -12.23 17.28 -5.11
N CYS A 163 -12.59 18.25 -5.94
CA CYS A 163 -11.62 19.02 -6.70
C CYS A 163 -11.02 20.11 -5.79
N ALA A 164 -9.71 20.30 -5.87
CA ALA A 164 -8.99 21.28 -5.07
C ALA A 164 -8.10 22.15 -5.93
N GLU A 165 -8.03 23.44 -5.57
CA GLU A 165 -6.95 24.31 -6.01
C GLU A 165 -5.66 23.95 -5.26
N ALA A 166 -4.51 24.35 -5.83
CA ALA A 166 -3.19 24.08 -5.28
C ALA A 166 -3.10 24.45 -3.78
N GLY A 167 -2.73 23.50 -2.93
CA GLY A 167 -2.56 23.70 -1.50
C GLY A 167 -3.86 23.73 -0.68
N ALA A 168 -4.99 23.30 -1.24
CA ALA A 168 -6.26 23.28 -0.53
C ALA A 168 -6.32 22.18 0.54
N THR A 169 -6.97 22.49 1.65
CA THR A 169 -7.39 21.51 2.66
C THR A 169 -8.78 20.98 2.27
N LEU A 170 -8.90 19.69 2.14
CA LEU A 170 -10.14 19.03 1.77
C LEU A 170 -10.71 18.27 2.96
N THR A 171 -11.97 18.48 3.24
CA THR A 171 -12.65 17.84 4.38
C THR A 171 -13.91 17.12 3.89
N ARG A 172 -14.11 15.91 4.40
CA ARG A 172 -15.35 15.15 4.23
C ARG A 172 -15.92 14.75 5.60
N ALA A 173 -17.24 14.89 5.75
CA ALA A 173 -18.02 14.32 6.85
C ALA A 173 -18.53 12.94 6.48
#